data_f0ce28bfaca074b8f06a719c222944d7
#
_entry.id   f0ce28bfaca074b8f06a719c222944d7
#
_cell.length_a   1.000
_cell.length_b   1.000
_cell.length_c   1.000
_cell.angle_alpha   90.00
_cell.angle_beta   90.00
_cell.angle_gamma   90.00
#
_symmetry.space_group_name_H-M   'P 1'
#
loop_
_entity.id
_entity.type
_entity.pdbx_description
1 polymer ?
#
loop_
_entity_poly.entity_id
_entity_poly.type
_entity_poly.pdbx_seq_one_letter_code
_entity_poly.pdbx_strand_id
1 'polypeptide(L)'
;MGMTRRHVALALCLASSTLADAQQSRVASGFEWTKRMAAGSTITIRNSDGFIHVAESSSDRVEVRATRVGGSRATLSNALFDVNESSSGATICTLYNGQRSCGERTRSNRGPSVRVGYTVLVPRDIRVNVSTGKGEITVERVGSAVTASTGNGRVYVATERGPVNVSSGSGDIDVRVQSLPADADVTAVTGNGLIRVAVPPELNGDIDAQSENGTFRTDFEITIVGRMDAHQIRGTVGRGGSRIRLQTGNGRIELRKS
;
A
#
# COMPACT_ATOMS: atom_id res chain seq x y z
N MET A 1 67.23 -58.20 42.98
CA MET A 1 67.31 -56.74 43.13
C MET A 1 66.68 -56.11 41.91
N GLY A 2 65.44 -55.75 41.97
CA GLY A 2 64.68 -55.21 40.86
C GLY A 2 63.70 -54.18 41.40
N MET A 3 64.00 -52.94 41.20
CA MET A 3 63.12 -51.79 41.57
C MET A 3 62.04 -51.59 40.53
N THR A 4 60.83 -51.88 40.89
CA THR A 4 59.65 -51.62 40.08
C THR A 4 59.18 -50.13 40.31
N ARG A 5 59.31 -49.29 39.30
CA ARG A 5 58.74 -47.91 39.27
C ARG A 5 57.25 -48.07 38.95
N ARG A 6 56.41 -47.61 39.87
CA ARG A 6 54.98 -47.39 39.64
C ARG A 6 54.79 -46.02 38.93
N HIS A 7 54.23 -46.05 37.73
CA HIS A 7 53.73 -44.87 37.07
C HIS A 7 52.31 -44.60 37.55
N VAL A 8 52.11 -43.45 38.18
CA VAL A 8 50.83 -42.89 38.52
C VAL A 8 50.35 -42.14 37.29
N ALA A 9 49.31 -42.64 36.62
CA ALA A 9 48.64 -41.97 35.54
C ALA A 9 47.61 -41.00 36.15
N LEU A 10 47.85 -39.71 35.97
CA LEU A 10 46.93 -38.66 36.35
C LEU A 10 45.90 -38.51 35.22
N ALA A 11 44.66 -38.98 35.41
CA ALA A 11 43.57 -38.80 34.48
C ALA A 11 43.05 -37.38 34.63
N LEU A 12 43.29 -36.54 33.62
CA LEU A 12 42.73 -35.18 33.50
C LEU A 12 41.33 -35.32 32.93
N CYS A 13 40.28 -35.19 33.75
CA CYS A 13 38.90 -35.06 33.30
C CYS A 13 38.72 -33.66 32.72
N LEU A 14 38.74 -33.56 31.38
CA LEU A 14 38.27 -32.41 30.64
C LEU A 14 36.74 -32.38 30.72
N ALA A 15 36.19 -31.56 31.59
CA ALA A 15 34.77 -31.22 31.59
C ALA A 15 34.48 -30.33 30.38
N SER A 16 33.96 -30.94 29.31
CA SER A 16 33.40 -30.26 28.17
C SER A 16 32.09 -29.55 28.58
N SER A 17 32.18 -28.31 28.96
CA SER A 17 31.00 -27.45 29.11
C SER A 17 30.44 -27.19 27.73
N THR A 18 29.43 -27.96 27.32
CA THR A 18 28.56 -27.63 26.19
C THR A 18 27.77 -26.39 26.59
N LEU A 19 28.21 -25.23 26.11
CA LEU A 19 27.38 -24.06 26.04
C LEU A 19 26.22 -24.41 25.11
N ALA A 20 25.09 -24.77 25.69
CA ALA A 20 23.83 -24.81 25.01
C ALA A 20 23.52 -23.34 24.62
N ASP A 21 23.82 -22.99 23.38
CA ASP A 21 23.35 -21.79 22.75
C ASP A 21 21.81 -21.81 22.81
N ALA A 22 21.28 -21.17 23.82
CA ALA A 22 19.87 -20.85 23.88
C ALA A 22 19.61 -19.87 22.73
N GLN A 23 19.34 -20.42 21.57
CA GLN A 23 18.82 -19.71 20.42
C GLN A 23 17.44 -19.19 20.84
N GLN A 24 17.44 -18.04 21.53
CA GLN A 24 16.23 -17.27 21.75
C GLN A 24 15.69 -16.92 20.37
N SER A 25 14.66 -17.65 19.96
CA SER A 25 13.83 -17.29 18.81
C SER A 25 13.35 -15.86 19.02
N ARG A 26 14.07 -14.88 18.48
CA ARG A 26 13.56 -13.53 18.33
C ARG A 26 12.33 -13.70 17.46
N VAL A 27 11.13 -13.57 18.03
CA VAL A 27 9.91 -13.39 17.25
C VAL A 27 10.22 -12.21 16.36
N ALA A 28 10.45 -12.48 15.08
CA ALA A 28 10.82 -11.47 14.14
C ALA A 28 9.71 -10.42 14.15
N SER A 29 10.04 -9.20 14.59
CA SER A 29 9.09 -8.08 14.65
C SER A 29 8.63 -7.64 13.26
N GLY A 30 9.24 -8.19 12.21
CA GLY A 30 9.02 -7.87 10.82
C GLY A 30 8.77 -9.09 9.94
N PHE A 31 8.23 -8.82 8.76
CA PHE A 31 8.07 -9.75 7.66
C PHE A 31 8.81 -9.18 6.45
N GLU A 32 9.51 -10.03 5.71
CA GLU A 32 10.18 -9.66 4.47
C GLU A 32 9.82 -10.67 3.38
N TRP A 33 9.56 -10.15 2.18
CA TRP A 33 9.31 -10.94 0.99
C TRP A 33 9.91 -10.22 -0.22
N THR A 34 10.58 -10.98 -1.09
CA THR A 34 11.22 -10.44 -2.28
C THR A 34 11.06 -11.40 -3.44
N LYS A 35 10.60 -10.87 -4.59
CA LYS A 35 10.42 -11.68 -5.81
C LYS A 35 10.62 -10.85 -7.05
N ARG A 36 11.25 -11.44 -8.08
CA ARG A 36 11.18 -10.92 -9.44
C ARG A 36 9.81 -11.24 -10.02
N MET A 37 9.12 -10.23 -10.51
CA MET A 37 7.80 -10.36 -11.13
C MET A 37 7.88 -9.92 -12.59
N ALA A 38 7.06 -10.52 -13.45
CA ALA A 38 6.98 -10.13 -14.86
C ALA A 38 6.38 -8.72 -15.00
N ALA A 39 6.81 -7.95 -15.99
CA ALA A 39 6.22 -6.66 -16.31
C ALA A 39 4.70 -6.79 -16.52
N GLY A 40 3.94 -5.82 -16.02
CA GLY A 40 2.47 -5.85 -16.05
C GLY A 40 1.82 -6.73 -15.00
N SER A 41 2.60 -7.49 -14.18
CA SER A 41 2.06 -8.18 -13.01
C SER A 41 1.58 -7.20 -11.95
N THR A 42 0.75 -7.68 -11.01
CA THR A 42 0.21 -6.86 -9.92
C THR A 42 0.73 -7.31 -8.57
N ILE A 43 1.28 -6.38 -7.79
CA ILE A 43 1.47 -6.58 -6.35
C ILE A 43 0.25 -6.07 -5.60
N THR A 44 -0.34 -6.92 -4.76
CA THR A 44 -1.49 -6.58 -3.93
C THR A 44 -1.11 -6.65 -2.46
N ILE A 45 -1.34 -5.56 -1.71
CA ILE A 45 -1.17 -5.50 -0.25
C ILE A 45 -2.52 -5.26 0.40
N ARG A 46 -2.92 -6.12 1.32
CA ARG A 46 -4.14 -5.97 2.11
C ARG A 46 -3.82 -5.88 3.59
N ASN A 47 -4.12 -4.76 4.18
CA ASN A 47 -3.93 -4.50 5.61
C ASN A 47 -5.25 -4.12 6.27
N SER A 48 -5.34 -4.22 7.59
CA SER A 48 -6.50 -3.75 8.35
C SER A 48 -6.22 -2.46 9.10
N ASP A 49 -5.01 -2.31 9.65
CA ASP A 49 -4.61 -1.12 10.43
C ASP A 49 -3.11 -0.86 10.27
N GLY A 50 -2.76 0.36 9.90
CA GLY A 50 -1.41 0.84 9.70
C GLY A 50 -1.18 1.40 8.30
N PHE A 51 -0.04 2.03 8.11
CA PHE A 51 0.32 2.69 6.86
C PHE A 51 0.77 1.70 5.78
N ILE A 52 0.67 2.12 4.53
CA ILE A 52 1.28 1.45 3.38
C ILE A 52 2.05 2.49 2.58
N HIS A 53 3.36 2.31 2.49
CA HIS A 53 4.24 3.14 1.68
C HIS A 53 4.77 2.32 0.51
N VAL A 54 4.54 2.79 -0.70
CA VAL A 54 5.03 2.18 -1.94
C VAL A 54 5.93 3.16 -2.66
N ALA A 55 7.10 2.71 -3.08
CA ALA A 55 8.03 3.51 -3.85
C ALA A 55 8.64 2.70 -5.00
N GLU A 56 9.24 3.40 -5.97
CA GLU A 56 9.98 2.77 -7.05
C GLU A 56 11.20 2.01 -6.51
N SER A 57 11.40 0.79 -7.00
CA SER A 57 12.58 -0.02 -6.72
C SER A 57 13.71 0.35 -7.67
N SER A 58 14.93 0.41 -7.15
CA SER A 58 16.15 0.50 -7.97
C SER A 58 16.57 -0.86 -8.56
N SER A 59 15.90 -1.94 -8.16
CA SER A 59 16.15 -3.31 -8.61
C SER A 59 15.03 -3.82 -9.53
N ASP A 60 15.22 -4.98 -10.13
CA ASP A 60 14.20 -5.70 -10.91
C ASP A 60 13.27 -6.57 -10.06
N ARG A 61 13.29 -6.37 -8.74
CA ARG A 61 12.51 -7.14 -7.78
C ARG A 61 11.50 -6.28 -7.05
N VAL A 62 10.36 -6.88 -6.76
CA VAL A 62 9.43 -6.36 -5.76
C VAL A 62 9.95 -6.78 -4.39
N GLU A 63 10.08 -5.81 -3.49
CA GLU A 63 10.49 -6.02 -2.11
C GLU A 63 9.39 -5.53 -1.17
N VAL A 64 8.96 -6.37 -0.25
CA VAL A 64 7.94 -6.03 0.74
C VAL A 64 8.50 -6.24 2.13
N ARG A 65 8.44 -5.20 2.94
CA ARG A 65 8.76 -5.25 4.37
C ARG A 65 7.54 -4.84 5.15
N ALA A 66 7.19 -5.62 6.16
CA ALA A 66 6.12 -5.27 7.08
C ALA A 66 6.61 -5.29 8.52
N THR A 67 6.26 -4.26 9.27
CA THR A 67 6.65 -4.10 10.67
C THR A 67 5.41 -4.00 11.54
N ARG A 68 5.35 -4.82 12.58
CA ARG A 68 4.29 -4.76 13.58
C ARG A 68 4.58 -3.66 14.60
N VAL A 69 3.59 -2.82 14.88
CA VAL A 69 3.73 -1.67 15.79
C VAL A 69 2.67 -1.75 16.88
N GLY A 70 3.10 -1.65 18.13
CA GLY A 70 2.22 -1.56 19.32
C GLY A 70 1.99 -2.90 20.01
N GLY A 71 1.55 -2.82 21.27
CA GLY A 71 1.22 -3.97 22.10
C GLY A 71 2.41 -4.68 22.75
N SER A 72 2.11 -5.71 23.53
CA SER A 72 3.10 -6.62 24.12
C SER A 72 3.58 -7.65 23.09
N ARG A 73 4.65 -8.37 23.38
CA ARG A 73 5.13 -9.47 22.53
C ARG A 73 4.04 -10.50 22.19
N ALA A 74 3.19 -10.83 23.17
CA ALA A 74 2.05 -11.74 22.99
C ALA A 74 0.99 -11.15 22.03
N THR A 75 0.82 -9.84 22.02
CA THR A 75 -0.12 -9.15 21.13
C THR A 75 0.43 -9.09 19.70
N LEU A 76 1.74 -8.90 19.53
CA LEU A 76 2.38 -8.85 18.21
C LEU A 76 2.24 -10.18 17.44
N SER A 77 2.17 -11.31 18.12
CA SER A 77 1.97 -12.63 17.50
C SER A 77 0.58 -12.81 16.88
N ASN A 78 -0.38 -11.95 17.19
CA ASN A 78 -1.75 -12.01 16.62
C ASN A 78 -1.86 -11.45 15.20
N ALA A 79 -0.83 -10.80 14.68
CA ALA A 79 -0.76 -10.38 13.30
C ALA A 79 0.16 -11.35 12.53
N LEU A 80 -0.42 -12.14 11.65
CA LEU A 80 0.28 -13.08 10.77
C LEU A 80 0.31 -12.53 9.35
N PHE A 81 1.16 -13.10 8.50
CA PHE A 81 1.26 -12.73 7.10
C PHE A 81 0.96 -13.94 6.23
N ASP A 82 0.15 -13.74 5.21
CA ASP A 82 -0.14 -14.73 4.19
C ASP A 82 0.31 -14.19 2.82
N VAL A 83 0.93 -15.06 2.04
CA VAL A 83 1.43 -14.74 0.70
C VAL A 83 0.81 -15.70 -0.29
N ASN A 84 0.04 -15.16 -1.22
CA ASN A 84 -0.55 -15.92 -2.30
C ASN A 84 0.04 -15.45 -3.62
N GLU A 85 0.77 -16.33 -4.30
CA GLU A 85 1.45 -16.07 -5.56
C GLU A 85 0.72 -16.72 -6.73
N SER A 86 0.68 -16.02 -7.85
CA SER A 86 0.13 -16.50 -9.11
C SER A 86 0.99 -16.07 -10.30
N SER A 87 0.65 -16.52 -11.49
CA SER A 87 1.32 -16.07 -12.73
C SER A 87 1.07 -14.58 -13.03
N SER A 88 -0.03 -14.02 -12.54
CA SER A 88 -0.41 -12.61 -12.76
C SER A 88 0.05 -11.66 -11.67
N GLY A 89 0.63 -12.17 -10.55
CA GLY A 89 1.08 -11.32 -9.47
C GLY A 89 1.22 -12.01 -8.12
N ALA A 90 1.30 -11.20 -7.07
CA ALA A 90 1.34 -11.66 -5.69
C ALA A 90 0.40 -10.84 -4.81
N THR A 91 -0.25 -11.51 -3.87
CA THR A 91 -1.07 -10.89 -2.83
C THR A 91 -0.47 -11.18 -1.46
N ILE A 92 -0.21 -10.13 -0.69
CA ILE A 92 0.30 -10.22 0.68
C ILE A 92 -0.73 -9.58 1.61
N CYS A 93 -1.16 -10.33 2.62
CA CYS A 93 -2.16 -9.88 3.57
C CYS A 93 -1.64 -9.94 5.00
N THR A 94 -2.04 -8.98 5.82
CA THR A 94 -1.99 -9.17 7.27
C THR A 94 -3.26 -9.90 7.73
N LEU A 95 -3.06 -11.01 8.42
CA LEU A 95 -4.13 -11.81 9.01
C LEU A 95 -4.26 -11.51 10.50
N TYR A 96 -5.48 -11.31 10.97
CA TYR A 96 -5.80 -11.02 12.37
C TYR A 96 -6.83 -11.97 12.92
N ASN A 97 -6.83 -12.15 14.24
CA ASN A 97 -7.92 -12.82 14.98
C ASN A 97 -8.28 -14.21 14.42
N GLY A 98 -7.27 -15.02 14.09
CA GLY A 98 -7.47 -16.40 13.65
C GLY A 98 -7.88 -16.57 12.19
N GLN A 99 -7.80 -15.51 11.38
CA GLN A 99 -7.87 -15.66 9.91
C GLN A 99 -6.78 -16.60 9.42
N ARG A 100 -7.08 -17.42 8.42
CA ARG A 100 -6.16 -18.42 7.86
C ARG A 100 -5.64 -18.08 6.48
N SER A 101 -6.34 -17.19 5.77
CA SER A 101 -5.96 -16.81 4.40
C SER A 101 -6.42 -15.39 4.04
N CYS A 102 -5.80 -14.83 3.01
CA CYS A 102 -6.24 -13.60 2.35
C CYS A 102 -7.68 -13.73 1.83
N GLY A 103 -8.56 -12.85 2.24
CA GLY A 103 -9.96 -12.85 1.80
C GLY A 103 -10.95 -13.52 2.75
N GLU A 104 -10.47 -14.22 3.77
CA GLU A 104 -11.34 -14.67 4.85
C GLU A 104 -11.83 -13.48 5.68
N ARG A 105 -13.14 -13.44 5.96
CA ARG A 105 -13.70 -12.37 6.79
C ARG A 105 -13.31 -12.57 8.25
N THR A 106 -12.89 -11.50 8.91
CA THR A 106 -12.63 -11.52 10.35
C THR A 106 -13.91 -11.82 11.10
N ARG A 107 -13.90 -12.85 11.95
CA ARG A 107 -15.04 -13.26 12.79
C ARG A 107 -15.17 -12.45 14.08
N SER A 108 -14.27 -11.51 14.34
CA SER A 108 -14.23 -10.73 15.57
C SER A 108 -14.75 -9.32 15.35
N ASN A 109 -15.63 -8.87 16.25
CA ASN A 109 -16.11 -7.48 16.31
C ASN A 109 -15.07 -6.53 16.92
N ARG A 110 -13.94 -7.04 17.41
CA ARG A 110 -12.83 -6.22 17.91
C ARG A 110 -11.87 -5.94 16.78
N GLY A 111 -11.56 -4.68 16.57
CA GLY A 111 -10.53 -4.27 15.62
C GLY A 111 -9.16 -4.87 15.98
N PRO A 112 -8.19 -4.79 15.05
CA PRO A 112 -6.85 -5.32 15.27
C PRO A 112 -6.19 -4.61 16.46
N SER A 113 -5.57 -5.40 17.35
CA SER A 113 -4.81 -4.88 18.50
C SER A 113 -3.37 -4.49 18.13
N VAL A 114 -2.96 -4.77 16.92
CA VAL A 114 -1.62 -4.53 16.38
C VAL A 114 -1.75 -3.81 15.05
N ARG A 115 -1.02 -2.71 14.90
CA ARG A 115 -0.88 -2.04 13.60
C ARG A 115 0.30 -2.64 12.83
N VAL A 116 0.17 -2.70 11.52
CA VAL A 116 1.22 -3.18 10.63
C VAL A 116 1.53 -2.12 9.58
N GLY A 117 2.76 -1.60 9.60
CA GLY A 117 3.25 -0.72 8.56
C GLY A 117 3.91 -1.52 7.45
N TYR A 118 3.56 -1.23 6.20
CA TYR A 118 4.17 -1.82 5.02
C TYR A 118 5.06 -0.81 4.29
N THR A 119 6.24 -1.25 3.89
CA THR A 119 7.11 -0.57 2.93
C THR A 119 7.31 -1.51 1.74
N VAL A 120 6.96 -1.03 0.56
CA VAL A 120 6.95 -1.83 -0.68
C VAL A 120 7.78 -1.11 -1.73
N LEU A 121 8.78 -1.78 -2.26
CA LEU A 121 9.56 -1.28 -3.40
C LEU A 121 9.15 -2.07 -4.64
N VAL A 122 8.78 -1.35 -5.71
CA VAL A 122 8.27 -1.97 -6.93
C VAL A 122 9.05 -1.51 -8.16
N PRO A 123 9.43 -2.42 -9.06
CA PRO A 123 9.91 -2.05 -10.38
C PRO A 123 8.85 -1.23 -11.15
N ARG A 124 9.30 -0.37 -12.04
CA ARG A 124 8.48 0.60 -12.78
C ARG A 124 7.25 0.02 -13.47
N ASP A 125 7.35 -1.21 -14.01
CA ASP A 125 6.28 -1.83 -14.81
C ASP A 125 5.31 -2.70 -13.99
N ILE A 126 5.42 -2.70 -12.67
CA ILE A 126 4.54 -3.47 -11.78
C ILE A 126 3.34 -2.63 -11.39
N ARG A 127 2.14 -3.19 -11.56
CA ARG A 127 0.89 -2.58 -11.11
C ARG A 127 0.76 -2.68 -9.60
N VAL A 128 0.26 -1.64 -8.98
CA VAL A 128 0.12 -1.53 -7.52
C VAL A 128 -1.36 -1.56 -7.13
N ASN A 129 -1.73 -2.48 -6.23
CA ASN A 129 -3.05 -2.56 -5.63
C ASN A 129 -2.91 -2.65 -4.11
N VAL A 130 -3.22 -1.58 -3.39
CA VAL A 130 -3.00 -1.50 -1.95
C VAL A 130 -4.25 -1.07 -1.21
N SER A 131 -4.51 -1.72 -0.08
CA SER A 131 -5.67 -1.39 0.75
C SER A 131 -5.37 -1.50 2.24
N THR A 132 -5.93 -0.58 3.02
CA THR A 132 -5.93 -0.64 4.48
C THR A 132 -7.28 -0.22 5.05
N GLY A 133 -7.68 -0.77 6.19
CA GLY A 133 -8.90 -0.33 6.88
C GLY A 133 -8.71 1.03 7.56
N LYS A 134 -7.56 1.21 8.23
CA LYS A 134 -7.19 2.46 8.90
C LYS A 134 -5.71 2.72 8.67
N GLY A 135 -5.38 3.89 8.15
CA GLY A 135 -4.01 4.33 7.94
C GLY A 135 -3.83 5.08 6.65
N GLU A 136 -2.70 5.72 6.56
CA GLU A 136 -2.27 6.46 5.38
C GLU A 136 -1.73 5.51 4.31
N ILE A 137 -2.03 5.82 3.05
CA ILE A 137 -1.42 5.18 1.90
C ILE A 137 -0.63 6.23 1.14
N THR A 138 0.65 5.96 0.93
CA THR A 138 1.55 6.79 0.14
C THR A 138 2.14 5.94 -0.98
N VAL A 139 1.95 6.36 -2.23
CA VAL A 139 2.53 5.73 -3.41
C VAL A 139 3.34 6.77 -4.16
N GLU A 140 4.65 6.54 -4.31
CA GLU A 140 5.59 7.50 -4.88
C GLU A 140 6.34 6.94 -6.08
N ARG A 141 6.34 7.73 -7.16
CA ARG A 141 7.16 7.49 -8.36
C ARG A 141 7.03 6.09 -8.96
N VAL A 142 5.82 5.54 -8.95
CA VAL A 142 5.56 4.29 -9.67
C VAL A 142 5.27 4.56 -11.15
N GLY A 143 5.68 3.66 -12.01
CA GLY A 143 5.57 3.85 -13.47
C GLY A 143 4.28 3.32 -14.07
N SER A 144 3.44 2.63 -13.31
CA SER A 144 2.31 1.84 -13.80
C SER A 144 0.99 2.18 -13.08
N ALA A 145 -0.07 1.42 -13.40
CA ALA A 145 -1.40 1.59 -12.81
C ALA A 145 -1.40 1.45 -11.28
N VAL A 146 -2.16 2.33 -10.61
CA VAL A 146 -2.29 2.36 -9.16
C VAL A 146 -3.75 2.23 -8.75
N THR A 147 -4.03 1.28 -7.87
CA THR A 147 -5.29 1.21 -7.11
C THR A 147 -4.95 1.30 -5.62
N ALA A 148 -5.52 2.29 -4.93
CA ALA A 148 -5.27 2.51 -3.51
C ALA A 148 -6.58 2.81 -2.77
N SER A 149 -6.86 2.09 -1.67
CA SER A 149 -8.07 2.32 -0.90
C SER A 149 -7.82 2.27 0.61
N THR A 150 -8.42 3.20 1.33
CA THR A 150 -8.42 3.20 2.80
C THR A 150 -9.82 3.46 3.35
N GLY A 151 -10.15 2.85 4.48
CA GLY A 151 -11.38 3.20 5.18
C GLY A 151 -11.27 4.57 5.85
N ASN A 152 -10.16 4.82 6.55
CA ASN A 152 -9.89 6.08 7.22
C ASN A 152 -8.40 6.42 7.12
N GLY A 153 -8.07 7.48 6.41
CA GLY A 153 -6.70 7.95 6.23
C GLY A 153 -6.52 8.74 4.95
N ARG A 154 -5.41 9.44 4.88
CA ARG A 154 -5.00 10.13 3.67
C ARG A 154 -4.52 9.13 2.62
N VAL A 155 -4.79 9.43 1.35
CA VAL A 155 -4.20 8.72 0.21
C VAL A 155 -3.41 9.71 -0.62
N TYR A 156 -2.11 9.47 -0.76
CA TYR A 156 -1.23 10.19 -1.65
C TYR A 156 -0.73 9.26 -2.76
N VAL A 157 -0.88 9.65 -4.01
CA VAL A 157 -0.40 8.89 -5.17
C VAL A 157 0.33 9.83 -6.11
N ALA A 158 1.60 9.54 -6.36
CA ALA A 158 2.38 10.15 -7.42
C ALA A 158 2.82 9.05 -8.39
N THR A 159 2.33 9.11 -9.63
CA THR A 159 2.63 8.12 -10.67
C THR A 159 3.06 8.81 -11.96
N GLU A 160 3.87 8.12 -12.73
CA GLU A 160 4.25 8.63 -14.05
C GLU A 160 3.12 8.49 -15.05
N ARG A 161 2.37 7.40 -14.99
CA ARG A 161 1.25 7.12 -15.90
C ARG A 161 0.05 6.55 -15.16
N GLY A 162 -1.17 6.87 -15.65
CA GLY A 162 -2.40 6.20 -15.21
C GLY A 162 -2.56 4.80 -15.81
N PRO A 163 -3.70 4.11 -15.55
CA PRO A 163 -4.84 4.61 -14.78
C PRO A 163 -4.59 4.68 -13.27
N VAL A 164 -5.34 5.56 -12.62
CA VAL A 164 -5.30 5.71 -11.16
C VAL A 164 -6.71 5.58 -10.59
N ASN A 165 -6.88 4.68 -9.62
CA ASN A 165 -8.14 4.50 -8.90
C ASN A 165 -7.88 4.59 -7.40
N VAL A 166 -8.35 5.67 -6.77
CA VAL A 166 -8.12 5.92 -5.34
C VAL A 166 -9.42 6.16 -4.61
N SER A 167 -9.52 5.62 -3.39
CA SER A 167 -10.67 5.85 -2.53
C SER A 167 -10.31 5.97 -1.06
N SER A 168 -11.04 6.82 -0.35
CA SER A 168 -11.00 6.91 1.11
C SER A 168 -12.43 7.01 1.66
N GLY A 169 -12.74 6.34 2.77
CA GLY A 169 -13.99 6.58 3.47
C GLY A 169 -13.98 7.96 4.16
N SER A 170 -12.88 8.27 4.83
CA SER A 170 -12.65 9.59 5.45
C SER A 170 -11.17 9.93 5.40
N GLY A 171 -10.84 10.99 4.70
CA GLY A 171 -9.49 11.50 4.52
C GLY A 171 -9.29 12.17 3.18
N ASP A 172 -8.23 12.94 3.10
CA ASP A 172 -7.86 13.66 1.89
C ASP A 172 -7.23 12.72 0.87
N ILE A 173 -7.47 13.01 -0.40
CA ILE A 173 -6.86 12.34 -1.53
C ILE A 173 -6.04 13.36 -2.33
N ASP A 174 -4.76 13.09 -2.54
CA ASP A 174 -3.85 13.88 -3.40
C ASP A 174 -3.27 12.94 -4.46
N VAL A 175 -3.60 13.19 -5.73
CA VAL A 175 -3.14 12.40 -6.88
C VAL A 175 -2.32 13.29 -7.80
N ARG A 176 -1.16 12.83 -8.23
CA ARG A 176 -0.30 13.48 -9.22
C ARG A 176 0.03 12.50 -10.32
N VAL A 177 -0.31 12.85 -11.55
CA VAL A 177 -0.03 12.04 -12.74
C VAL A 177 0.81 12.85 -13.69
N GLN A 178 2.00 12.35 -14.07
CA GLN A 178 2.92 13.08 -14.94
C GLN A 178 2.52 12.97 -16.42
N SER A 179 1.92 11.85 -16.83
CA SER A 179 1.44 11.61 -18.19
C SER A 179 0.12 10.86 -18.14
N LEU A 180 -0.88 11.35 -18.83
CA LEU A 180 -2.21 10.73 -18.89
C LEU A 180 -2.54 10.38 -20.35
N PRO A 181 -2.25 9.15 -20.80
CA PRO A 181 -2.69 8.66 -22.10
C PRO A 181 -4.21 8.68 -22.24
N ALA A 182 -4.72 8.82 -23.46
CA ALA A 182 -6.16 8.99 -23.72
C ALA A 182 -7.06 7.83 -23.22
N ASP A 183 -6.47 6.65 -22.97
CA ASP A 183 -7.12 5.46 -22.45
C ASP A 183 -6.91 5.26 -20.92
N ALA A 184 -6.25 6.20 -20.27
CA ALA A 184 -5.95 6.10 -18.84
C ALA A 184 -6.89 6.99 -18.02
N ASP A 185 -7.76 6.37 -17.25
CA ASP A 185 -8.73 7.04 -16.39
C ASP A 185 -8.12 7.41 -15.02
N VAL A 186 -8.62 8.50 -14.43
CA VAL A 186 -8.35 8.88 -13.04
C VAL A 186 -9.66 8.89 -12.28
N THR A 187 -9.76 8.06 -11.25
CA THR A 187 -10.90 8.05 -10.34
C THR A 187 -10.43 8.32 -8.92
N ALA A 188 -11.02 9.35 -8.28
CA ALA A 188 -10.76 9.68 -6.88
C ALA A 188 -12.08 9.88 -6.14
N VAL A 189 -12.32 9.08 -5.09
CA VAL A 189 -13.58 9.10 -4.33
C VAL A 189 -13.29 9.15 -2.84
N THR A 190 -13.87 10.11 -2.13
CA THR A 190 -13.84 10.13 -0.66
C THR A 190 -15.23 10.43 -0.09
N GLY A 191 -15.55 9.87 1.06
CA GLY A 191 -16.76 10.27 1.77
C GLY A 191 -16.63 11.67 2.37
N ASN A 192 -15.50 11.92 3.05
CA ASN A 192 -15.22 13.21 3.69
C ASN A 192 -13.75 13.56 3.51
N GLY A 193 -13.45 14.65 2.83
CA GLY A 193 -12.10 15.14 2.63
C GLY A 193 -11.91 15.95 1.35
N LEU A 194 -10.74 16.56 1.24
CA LEU A 194 -10.27 17.24 0.04
C LEU A 194 -9.83 16.22 -1.01
N ILE A 195 -10.26 16.39 -2.25
CA ILE A 195 -9.67 15.71 -3.40
C ILE A 195 -8.85 16.73 -4.19
N ARG A 196 -7.56 16.47 -4.32
CA ARG A 196 -6.68 17.21 -5.22
C ARG A 196 -6.11 16.26 -6.26
N VAL A 197 -6.29 16.62 -7.52
CA VAL A 197 -5.73 15.88 -8.65
C VAL A 197 -4.92 16.85 -9.51
N ALA A 198 -3.63 16.56 -9.67
CA ALA A 198 -2.74 17.28 -10.57
C ALA A 198 -2.43 16.41 -11.79
N VAL A 199 -2.67 16.95 -12.98
CA VAL A 199 -2.48 16.27 -14.26
C VAL A 199 -1.72 17.20 -15.24
N PRO A 200 -1.14 16.66 -16.32
CA PRO A 200 -0.42 17.48 -17.29
C PRO A 200 -1.25 18.66 -17.81
N PRO A 201 -0.61 19.81 -18.06
CA PRO A 201 -1.30 21.01 -18.57
C PRO A 201 -1.95 20.80 -19.95
N GLU A 202 -1.47 19.83 -20.75
CA GLU A 202 -2.01 19.47 -22.07
C GLU A 202 -3.15 18.45 -22.00
N LEU A 203 -3.81 18.36 -20.85
CA LEU A 203 -4.92 17.43 -20.63
C LEU A 203 -5.96 17.54 -21.75
N ASN A 204 -6.32 16.37 -22.30
CA ASN A 204 -7.54 16.15 -23.05
C ASN A 204 -8.35 15.10 -22.29
N GLY A 205 -9.52 15.46 -21.79
CA GLY A 205 -10.29 14.55 -20.96
C GLY A 205 -11.71 14.99 -20.66
N ASP A 206 -12.51 14.01 -20.26
CA ASP A 206 -13.89 14.20 -19.84
C ASP A 206 -13.96 14.23 -18.31
N ILE A 207 -14.44 15.32 -17.77
CA ILE A 207 -14.48 15.59 -16.33
C ILE A 207 -15.89 15.28 -15.80
N ASP A 208 -15.96 14.47 -14.74
CA ASP A 208 -17.16 14.27 -13.93
C ASP A 208 -16.78 14.49 -12.46
N ALA A 209 -17.01 15.69 -11.95
CA ALA A 209 -16.70 16.09 -10.59
C ALA A 209 -17.99 16.35 -9.80
N GLN A 210 -18.15 15.67 -8.66
CA GLN A 210 -19.33 15.76 -7.81
C GLN A 210 -18.93 15.99 -6.35
N SER A 211 -19.55 17.00 -5.71
CA SER A 211 -19.46 17.25 -4.28
C SER A 211 -20.84 17.55 -3.72
N GLU A 212 -21.31 16.75 -2.74
CA GLU A 212 -22.62 17.03 -2.12
C GLU A 212 -22.58 18.31 -1.27
N ASN A 213 -21.52 18.48 -0.47
CA ASN A 213 -21.31 19.67 0.36
C ASN A 213 -19.87 20.17 0.18
N GLY A 214 -19.66 21.01 -0.84
CA GLY A 214 -18.32 21.55 -1.09
C GLY A 214 -18.23 22.38 -2.36
N THR A 215 -17.00 22.58 -2.80
CA THR A 215 -16.70 23.44 -3.95
C THR A 215 -15.77 22.75 -4.91
N PHE A 216 -15.91 23.05 -6.19
CA PHE A 216 -14.99 22.64 -7.24
C PHE A 216 -14.10 23.81 -7.66
N ARG A 217 -12.80 23.56 -7.86
CA ARG A 217 -11.83 24.51 -8.43
C ARG A 217 -10.99 23.80 -9.48
N THR A 218 -10.69 24.50 -10.55
CA THR A 218 -9.84 23.96 -11.61
C THR A 218 -9.00 25.05 -12.25
N ASP A 219 -7.82 24.64 -12.74
CA ASP A 219 -6.92 25.47 -13.56
C ASP A 219 -7.19 25.28 -15.06
N PHE A 220 -8.13 24.41 -15.44
CA PHE A 220 -8.47 24.10 -16.82
C PHE A 220 -9.74 24.82 -17.26
N GLU A 221 -9.78 25.20 -18.54
CA GLU A 221 -11.02 25.62 -19.20
C GLU A 221 -11.87 24.38 -19.50
N ILE A 222 -13.07 24.31 -18.92
CA ILE A 222 -13.99 23.20 -19.11
C ILE A 222 -15.15 23.67 -20.00
N THR A 223 -15.34 22.99 -21.12
CA THR A 223 -16.52 23.17 -21.96
C THR A 223 -17.67 22.33 -21.40
N ILE A 224 -18.74 23.01 -20.95
CA ILE A 224 -19.94 22.38 -20.40
C ILE A 224 -21.04 22.41 -21.43
N VAL A 225 -21.62 21.25 -21.74
CA VAL A 225 -22.78 21.15 -22.62
C VAL A 225 -23.99 20.73 -21.79
N GLY A 226 -24.99 21.59 -21.71
CA GLY A 226 -26.22 21.34 -20.96
C GLY A 226 -26.36 22.19 -19.69
N ARG A 227 -27.09 21.69 -18.69
CA ARG A 227 -27.33 22.37 -17.41
C ARG A 227 -26.15 22.24 -16.46
N MET A 228 -25.75 23.31 -15.81
CA MET A 228 -24.89 23.26 -14.64
C MET A 228 -25.70 22.86 -13.41
N ASP A 229 -25.22 21.85 -12.70
CA ASP A 229 -25.72 21.49 -11.39
C ASP A 229 -24.80 22.12 -10.32
N ALA A 230 -25.38 22.60 -9.22
CA ALA A 230 -24.60 23.23 -8.13
C ALA A 230 -23.62 22.23 -7.46
N HIS A 231 -23.92 20.94 -7.53
CA HIS A 231 -23.16 19.87 -6.88
C HIS A 231 -22.35 18.99 -7.84
N GLN A 232 -22.54 19.19 -9.17
CA GLN A 232 -21.88 18.38 -10.18
C GLN A 232 -21.43 19.23 -11.37
N ILE A 233 -20.20 19.00 -11.80
CA ILE A 233 -19.66 19.58 -13.02
C ILE A 233 -19.32 18.43 -13.97
N ARG A 234 -19.97 18.42 -15.13
CA ARG A 234 -19.66 17.55 -16.25
C ARG A 234 -19.26 18.39 -17.45
N GLY A 235 -18.13 18.08 -18.03
CA GLY A 235 -17.64 18.79 -19.19
C GLY A 235 -16.38 18.20 -19.75
N THR A 236 -15.87 18.81 -20.78
CA THR A 236 -14.73 18.35 -21.55
C THR A 236 -13.62 19.39 -21.49
N VAL A 237 -12.39 18.93 -21.28
CA VAL A 237 -11.16 19.71 -21.42
C VAL A 237 -10.51 19.34 -22.75
N GLY A 238 -10.16 20.33 -23.56
CA GLY A 238 -9.57 20.12 -24.87
C GLY A 238 -10.50 19.34 -25.80
N ARG A 239 -10.01 18.22 -26.34
CA ARG A 239 -10.76 17.36 -27.27
C ARG A 239 -11.49 16.19 -26.61
N GLY A 240 -11.48 16.11 -25.27
CA GLY A 240 -11.92 14.93 -24.55
C GLY A 240 -10.93 13.76 -24.63
N GLY A 241 -11.25 12.64 -23.99
CA GLY A 241 -10.42 11.43 -23.97
C GLY A 241 -10.42 10.73 -22.61
N SER A 242 -9.35 10.86 -21.84
CA SER A 242 -9.25 10.28 -20.52
C SER A 242 -10.39 10.72 -19.61
N ARG A 243 -11.01 9.75 -18.93
CA ARG A 243 -12.07 10.10 -17.97
C ARG A 243 -11.48 10.45 -16.61
N ILE A 244 -11.85 11.64 -16.09
CA ILE A 244 -11.48 12.09 -14.75
C ILE A 244 -12.74 12.16 -13.90
N ARG A 245 -12.91 11.19 -12.99
CA ARG A 245 -14.03 11.12 -12.06
C ARG A 245 -13.59 11.46 -10.65
N LEU A 246 -14.14 12.54 -10.10
CA LEU A 246 -13.82 13.05 -8.77
C LEU A 246 -15.10 13.15 -7.95
N GLN A 247 -15.17 12.48 -6.81
CA GLN A 247 -16.39 12.49 -6.00
C GLN A 247 -16.09 12.60 -4.51
N THR A 248 -16.69 13.56 -3.84
CA THR A 248 -16.66 13.69 -2.38
C THR A 248 -18.07 13.95 -1.82
N GLY A 249 -18.40 13.37 -0.67
CA GLY A 249 -19.62 13.75 0.04
C GLY A 249 -19.46 15.14 0.66
N ASN A 250 -18.41 15.33 1.46
CA ASN A 250 -18.13 16.61 2.12
C ASN A 250 -16.68 17.02 1.89
N GLY A 251 -16.47 18.09 1.12
CA GLY A 251 -15.13 18.59 0.88
C GLY A 251 -14.97 19.32 -0.44
N ARG A 252 -13.78 19.83 -0.66
CA ARG A 252 -13.42 20.53 -1.88
C ARG A 252 -12.81 19.56 -2.89
N ILE A 253 -13.07 19.81 -4.17
CA ILE A 253 -12.40 19.14 -5.27
C ILE A 253 -11.53 20.15 -5.99
N GLU A 254 -10.27 19.82 -6.23
CA GLU A 254 -9.31 20.65 -6.96
C GLU A 254 -8.68 19.85 -8.09
N LEU A 255 -8.90 20.28 -9.32
CA LEU A 255 -8.23 19.77 -10.52
C LEU A 255 -7.18 20.79 -10.98
N ARG A 256 -5.89 20.42 -10.88
CA ARG A 256 -4.76 21.31 -11.06
C ARG A 256 -3.88 20.89 -12.24
N LYS A 257 -3.16 21.84 -12.79
CA LYS A 257 -2.03 21.58 -13.67
C LYS A 257 -0.81 21.20 -12.83
N SER A 258 -0.11 20.12 -13.24
CA SER A 258 1.12 19.64 -12.59
C SER A 258 2.33 20.50 -12.93
#